data_21cd8fca9a0e678d93daa18da5686cba
#
_entry.id   21cd8fca9a0e678d93daa18da5686cba
#
_cell.length_a   1.000
_cell.length_b   1.000
_cell.length_c   1.000
_cell.angle_alpha   90.00
_cell.angle_beta   90.00
_cell.angle_gamma   90.00
#
_symmetry.space_group_name_H-M   'P 1'
#
loop_
_entity.id
_entity.type
_entity.pdbx_description
1 polymer ?
#
loop_
_entity_poly.entity_id
_entity_poly.type
_entity_poly.pdbx_seq_one_letter_code
_entity_poly.pdbx_strand_id
1 'polypeptide(L)'
;MQNDRKGHSRRQALKVGAGLGVCAVASVSAWADDNPSRKFTVDLCPGRIGVKANQMQAIEMAVKHKFESVEPLAWDLAEKSEKQCKAIVESLDSNSLTWGAAGLPVDFRNDEDKFQAELKKLPKACEAMARCGVKRVGTWIMPAHNQLTYRQNFELHAKRLQKCASVLAKHELGLGLEYVGPKTLWSSMQYSFVHTMAETKELIAAIGENNVGFVLDSWHWYTAKETVADLLSISAKQIYAVDLNDAPTGLEIDQQIDQTRTLPAATGVIDVKSFLNALIKLGYDGPVRAEPFDKSLNALDNEPALAKTSQAMWKAMNLVGG
;
A
#
# COMPACT_ATOMS: atom_id res chain seq x y z
N MET A 1 -49.86 -68.60 -1.41
CA MET A 1 -49.94 -68.85 -2.83
C MET A 1 -48.53 -68.63 -3.34
N GLN A 2 -47.81 -69.65 -3.39
CA GLN A 2 -47.48 -70.46 -4.58
C GLN A 2 -46.75 -69.63 -5.62
N ASN A 3 -45.62 -69.93 -5.96
CA ASN A 3 -44.86 -71.09 -6.51
C ASN A 3 -43.96 -70.45 -7.56
N ASP A 4 -42.88 -70.79 -7.92
CA ASP A 4 -41.99 -71.97 -7.92
C ASP A 4 -40.84 -71.71 -8.91
N ARG A 5 -39.64 -72.04 -8.53
CA ARG A 5 -38.72 -73.02 -9.08
C ARG A 5 -38.01 -72.82 -10.43
N LYS A 6 -36.74 -73.15 -10.30
CA LYS A 6 -35.79 -73.91 -11.15
C LYS A 6 -34.94 -73.04 -12.09
N GLY A 7 -33.62 -73.16 -12.16
CA GLY A 7 -32.70 -74.29 -11.90
C GLY A 7 -31.95 -74.66 -13.15
N HIS A 8 -30.69 -74.99 -13.03
CA HIS A 8 -29.71 -75.61 -13.93
C HIS A 8 -28.66 -74.67 -14.58
N SER A 9 -27.44 -74.71 -14.13
CA SER A 9 -26.31 -75.66 -14.24
C SER A 9 -25.85 -75.93 -15.72
N ARG A 10 -24.60 -75.58 -15.94
CA ARG A 10 -23.45 -76.33 -16.51
C ARG A 10 -22.52 -75.48 -17.38
N ARG A 11 -21.30 -75.33 -16.84
CA ARG A 11 -20.01 -75.89 -17.31
C ARG A 11 -19.43 -75.36 -18.63
N GLN A 12 -18.23 -74.82 -18.42
CA GLN A 12 -16.97 -75.00 -19.18
C GLN A 12 -16.86 -74.38 -20.58
N ALA A 13 -15.91 -73.43 -20.65
CA ALA A 13 -14.72 -73.61 -21.49
C ALA A 13 -13.65 -72.52 -21.18
N LEU A 14 -12.48 -72.98 -20.85
CA LEU A 14 -11.26 -72.15 -20.85
C LEU A 14 -10.99 -71.63 -22.26
N LYS A 15 -10.68 -70.34 -22.38
CA LYS A 15 -9.79 -69.87 -23.44
C LYS A 15 -8.83 -68.82 -22.80
N VAL A 16 -7.56 -69.17 -22.81
CA VAL A 16 -6.42 -68.32 -22.54
C VAL A 16 -6.36 -67.25 -23.60
N GLY A 17 -6.43 -66.01 -23.18
CA GLY A 17 -6.19 -64.85 -24.05
C GLY A 17 -5.27 -63.90 -23.32
N ALA A 18 -4.02 -63.85 -23.78
CA ALA A 18 -3.06 -62.85 -23.33
C ALA A 18 -3.58 -61.44 -23.65
N GLY A 19 -3.97 -60.72 -22.64
CA GLY A 19 -4.35 -59.30 -22.74
C GLY A 19 -3.29 -58.44 -22.12
N LEU A 20 -2.64 -57.68 -22.97
CA LEU A 20 -1.70 -56.60 -22.60
C LEU A 20 -2.34 -55.65 -21.57
N GLY A 21 -1.75 -55.64 -20.38
CA GLY A 21 -2.12 -54.67 -19.36
C GLY A 21 -1.68 -53.27 -19.80
N VAL A 22 -2.65 -52.46 -20.21
CA VAL A 22 -2.45 -51.01 -20.34
C VAL A 22 -2.47 -50.45 -18.93
N CYS A 23 -1.28 -50.16 -18.36
CA CYS A 23 -1.17 -49.29 -17.19
C CYS A 23 -1.68 -47.91 -17.57
N ALA A 24 -2.89 -47.57 -17.17
CA ALA A 24 -3.36 -46.22 -17.15
C ALA A 24 -2.50 -45.46 -16.11
N VAL A 25 -1.49 -44.78 -16.59
CA VAL A 25 -0.79 -43.75 -15.80
C VAL A 25 -1.82 -42.66 -15.61
N ALA A 26 -2.45 -42.62 -14.43
CA ALA A 26 -3.20 -41.46 -13.99
C ALA A 26 -2.22 -40.32 -13.94
N SER A 27 -2.25 -39.45 -14.91
CA SER A 27 -1.61 -38.15 -14.85
C SER A 27 -2.23 -37.39 -13.66
N VAL A 28 -1.53 -37.38 -12.55
CA VAL A 28 -1.78 -36.42 -11.49
C VAL A 28 -1.51 -35.06 -12.14
N SER A 29 -2.58 -34.39 -12.59
CA SER A 29 -2.52 -32.99 -12.92
C SER A 29 -2.06 -32.29 -11.64
N ALA A 30 -0.79 -31.87 -11.61
CA ALA A 30 -0.31 -30.91 -10.63
C ALA A 30 -1.26 -29.71 -10.72
N TRP A 31 -2.05 -29.50 -9.69
CA TRP A 31 -2.74 -28.25 -9.49
C TRP A 31 -1.63 -27.22 -9.43
N ALA A 32 -1.44 -26.47 -10.50
CA ALA A 32 -0.65 -25.27 -10.43
C ALA A 32 -1.27 -24.46 -9.29
N ASP A 33 -0.45 -24.09 -8.32
CA ASP A 33 -0.84 -23.12 -7.30
C ASP A 33 -1.20 -21.82 -8.06
N ASP A 34 -2.50 -21.62 -8.30
CA ASP A 34 -3.06 -20.39 -8.86
C ASP A 34 -3.01 -19.26 -7.82
N ASN A 35 -1.94 -19.21 -7.01
CA ASN A 35 -1.73 -18.08 -6.13
C ASN A 35 -1.08 -16.97 -6.96
N PRO A 36 -1.80 -15.88 -7.28
CA PRO A 36 -1.24 -14.82 -8.12
C PRO A 36 0.01 -14.26 -7.44
N SER A 37 1.11 -14.16 -8.19
CA SER A 37 2.33 -13.52 -7.71
C SER A 37 2.08 -12.04 -7.40
N ARG A 38 2.80 -11.49 -6.42
CA ARG A 38 2.73 -10.06 -6.12
C ARG A 38 3.14 -9.23 -7.33
N LYS A 39 2.48 -8.09 -7.50
CA LYS A 39 2.80 -7.09 -8.54
C LYS A 39 3.33 -5.78 -7.94
N PHE A 40 3.06 -5.55 -6.66
CA PHE A 40 3.50 -4.36 -5.95
C PHE A 40 5.00 -4.40 -5.66
N THR A 41 5.61 -3.23 -5.52
CA THR A 41 7.05 -3.06 -5.33
C THR A 41 7.41 -2.77 -3.89
N VAL A 42 8.61 -3.20 -3.47
CA VAL A 42 9.24 -2.79 -2.21
C VAL A 42 9.82 -1.39 -2.39
N ASP A 43 9.21 -0.41 -1.72
CA ASP A 43 9.48 1.02 -1.95
C ASP A 43 10.39 1.62 -0.87
N LEU A 44 11.33 2.46 -1.29
CA LEU A 44 12.15 3.27 -0.40
C LEU A 44 11.55 4.67 -0.25
N CYS A 45 11.10 5.00 0.96
CA CYS A 45 10.75 6.35 1.36
C CYS A 45 11.76 6.85 2.42
N PRO A 46 12.83 7.57 2.03
CA PRO A 46 13.96 7.87 2.92
C PRO A 46 13.54 8.63 4.18
N GLY A 47 12.69 9.66 4.03
CA GLY A 47 12.28 10.53 5.13
C GLY A 47 11.53 9.79 6.25
N ARG A 48 10.81 8.71 5.95
CA ARG A 48 10.03 7.94 6.92
C ARG A 48 10.87 7.07 7.85
N ILE A 49 12.13 6.84 7.48
CA ILE A 49 13.10 6.04 8.24
C ILE A 49 14.31 6.86 8.71
N GLY A 50 14.18 8.20 8.73
CA GLY A 50 15.22 9.12 9.20
C GLY A 50 16.39 9.34 8.23
N VAL A 51 16.36 8.74 7.04
CA VAL A 51 17.40 8.86 6.02
C VAL A 51 17.28 10.21 5.28
N LYS A 52 18.39 10.90 5.12
CA LYS A 52 18.46 12.15 4.37
C LYS A 52 19.10 11.91 3.01
N ALA A 53 18.42 12.30 1.96
CA ALA A 53 18.87 12.13 0.58
C ALA A 53 18.21 13.15 -0.34
N ASN A 54 18.92 13.58 -1.41
CA ASN A 54 18.29 14.15 -2.60
C ASN A 54 17.81 13.02 -3.52
N GLN A 55 17.13 13.35 -4.62
CA GLN A 55 16.54 12.31 -5.48
C GLN A 55 17.56 11.31 -6.04
N MET A 56 18.72 11.76 -6.52
CA MET A 56 19.74 10.85 -7.05
C MET A 56 20.32 9.95 -5.97
N GLN A 57 20.60 10.50 -4.79
CA GLN A 57 21.06 9.70 -3.65
C GLN A 57 20.01 8.66 -3.22
N ALA A 58 18.73 9.03 -3.23
CA ALA A 58 17.65 8.09 -2.90
C ALA A 58 17.60 6.91 -3.90
N ILE A 59 17.80 7.17 -5.19
CA ILE A 59 17.89 6.13 -6.24
C ILE A 59 19.10 5.22 -5.99
N GLU A 60 20.28 5.78 -5.76
CA GLU A 60 21.51 5.01 -5.45
C GLU A 60 21.32 4.11 -4.21
N MET A 61 20.68 4.65 -3.16
CA MET A 61 20.37 3.92 -1.93
C MET A 61 19.34 2.81 -2.19
N ALA A 62 18.32 3.07 -3.00
CA ALA A 62 17.34 2.05 -3.38
C ALA A 62 17.99 0.86 -4.10
N VAL A 63 18.85 1.13 -5.08
CA VAL A 63 19.63 0.09 -5.78
C VAL A 63 20.49 -0.70 -4.81
N LYS A 64 21.30 -0.01 -4.01
CA LYS A 64 22.24 -0.63 -3.07
C LYS A 64 21.55 -1.54 -2.06
N HIS A 65 20.40 -1.14 -1.56
CA HIS A 65 19.64 -1.86 -0.55
C HIS A 65 18.50 -2.71 -1.11
N LYS A 66 18.47 -2.95 -2.43
CA LYS A 66 17.53 -3.87 -3.10
C LYS A 66 16.06 -3.49 -2.93
N PHE A 67 15.76 -2.20 -2.92
CA PHE A 67 14.39 -1.73 -3.11
C PHE A 67 14.04 -1.79 -4.61
N GLU A 68 12.75 -1.90 -4.92
CA GLU A 68 12.23 -2.04 -6.29
C GLU A 68 11.61 -0.73 -6.80
N SER A 69 11.32 0.18 -5.87
CA SER A 69 10.84 1.53 -6.18
C SER A 69 11.39 2.54 -5.16
N VAL A 70 11.24 3.83 -5.48
CA VAL A 70 11.73 4.92 -4.64
C VAL A 70 10.76 6.10 -4.66
N GLU A 71 10.56 6.73 -3.52
CA GLU A 71 9.74 7.94 -3.38
C GLU A 71 10.23 9.06 -4.30
N PRO A 72 9.36 9.67 -5.12
CA PRO A 72 9.68 10.91 -5.82
C PRO A 72 9.62 12.10 -4.85
N LEU A 73 10.72 12.82 -4.72
CA LEU A 73 10.83 14.00 -3.87
C LEU A 73 10.32 15.24 -4.62
N ALA A 74 9.03 15.55 -4.49
CA ALA A 74 8.32 16.52 -5.33
C ALA A 74 9.03 17.87 -5.48
N TRP A 75 9.54 18.45 -4.37
CA TRP A 75 10.24 19.73 -4.42
C TRP A 75 11.66 19.63 -4.99
N ASP A 76 12.37 18.52 -4.78
CA ASP A 76 13.67 18.29 -5.40
C ASP A 76 13.52 18.18 -6.94
N LEU A 77 12.49 17.43 -7.40
CA LEU A 77 12.16 17.34 -8.82
C LEU A 77 11.75 18.70 -9.42
N ALA A 78 11.04 19.55 -8.67
CA ALA A 78 10.61 20.87 -9.12
C ALA A 78 11.76 21.85 -9.41
N GLU A 79 12.95 21.59 -8.85
CA GLU A 79 14.15 22.38 -9.09
C GLU A 79 15.04 21.79 -10.22
N LYS A 80 14.68 20.63 -10.80
CA LYS A 80 15.47 20.00 -11.86
C LYS A 80 15.13 20.56 -13.24
N SER A 81 16.16 20.76 -14.04
CA SER A 81 16.00 21.04 -15.47
C SER A 81 15.47 19.80 -16.21
N GLU A 82 14.98 19.98 -17.41
CA GLU A 82 14.51 18.88 -18.28
C GLU A 82 15.60 17.81 -18.49
N LYS A 83 16.85 18.24 -18.75
CA LYS A 83 18.01 17.34 -18.89
C LYS A 83 18.23 16.51 -17.62
N GLN A 84 18.10 17.11 -16.44
CA GLN A 84 18.27 16.39 -15.18
C GLN A 84 17.11 15.43 -14.90
N CYS A 85 15.87 15.80 -15.22
CA CYS A 85 14.73 14.89 -15.14
C CYS A 85 14.92 13.67 -16.04
N LYS A 86 15.38 13.88 -17.29
CA LYS A 86 15.69 12.78 -18.21
C LYS A 86 16.75 11.85 -17.64
N ALA A 87 17.84 12.39 -17.09
CA ALA A 87 18.89 11.58 -16.45
C ALA A 87 18.37 10.79 -15.23
N ILE A 88 17.44 11.36 -14.46
CA ILE A 88 16.79 10.65 -13.35
C ILE A 88 15.97 9.46 -13.87
N VAL A 89 15.15 9.66 -14.90
CA VAL A 89 14.34 8.59 -15.51
C VAL A 89 15.23 7.50 -16.10
N GLU A 90 16.28 7.88 -16.84
CA GLU A 90 17.27 6.93 -17.38
C GLU A 90 17.98 6.13 -16.28
N SER A 91 18.21 6.75 -15.11
CA SER A 91 18.80 6.06 -13.96
C SER A 91 17.84 5.04 -13.34
N LEU A 92 16.54 5.35 -13.24
CA LEU A 92 15.53 4.41 -12.79
C LEU A 92 15.44 3.21 -13.75
N ASP A 93 15.28 3.47 -15.04
CA ASP A 93 15.15 2.44 -16.07
C ASP A 93 16.37 1.49 -16.10
N SER A 94 17.58 2.07 -16.06
CA SER A 94 18.84 1.30 -16.09
C SER A 94 19.01 0.39 -14.88
N ASN A 95 18.37 0.72 -13.76
CA ASN A 95 18.42 -0.05 -12.52
C ASN A 95 17.13 -0.86 -12.26
N SER A 96 16.20 -0.91 -13.21
CA SER A 96 14.90 -1.57 -13.08
C SER A 96 14.11 -1.09 -11.85
N LEU A 97 14.27 0.17 -11.49
CA LEU A 97 13.49 0.84 -10.44
C LEU A 97 12.26 1.52 -11.03
N THR A 98 11.21 1.58 -10.25
CA THR A 98 10.01 2.36 -10.55
C THR A 98 9.81 3.50 -9.55
N TRP A 99 8.90 4.43 -9.88
CA TRP A 99 8.49 5.43 -8.92
C TRP A 99 7.53 4.87 -7.86
N GLY A 100 7.76 5.24 -6.61
CA GLY A 100 6.81 5.13 -5.52
C GLY A 100 5.71 6.20 -5.60
N ALA A 101 5.27 6.71 -4.45
CA ALA A 101 4.31 7.79 -4.35
C ALA A 101 4.94 9.02 -3.67
N ALA A 102 4.80 10.20 -4.30
CA ALA A 102 5.22 11.46 -3.72
C ALA A 102 4.33 11.89 -2.55
N GLY A 103 4.85 12.67 -1.62
CA GLY A 103 4.03 13.41 -0.67
C GLY A 103 3.31 14.58 -1.36
N LEU A 104 2.05 14.85 -0.99
CA LEU A 104 1.33 16.05 -1.45
C LEU A 104 2.02 17.29 -0.89
N PRO A 105 2.58 18.18 -1.73
CA PRO A 105 3.34 19.34 -1.27
C PRO A 105 2.44 20.55 -0.93
N VAL A 106 1.29 20.28 -0.30
CA VAL A 106 0.30 21.29 0.12
C VAL A 106 -0.26 20.90 1.48
N ASP A 107 -0.16 21.78 2.44
CA ASP A 107 -0.81 21.61 3.74
C ASP A 107 -2.24 22.16 3.67
N PHE A 108 -3.19 21.25 3.56
CA PHE A 108 -4.62 21.56 3.47
C PHE A 108 -5.35 21.48 4.83
N ARG A 109 -4.64 21.13 5.94
CA ARG A 109 -5.28 20.81 7.22
C ARG A 109 -5.56 22.04 8.09
N ASN A 110 -4.68 23.00 8.05
CA ASN A 110 -4.66 24.09 9.02
C ASN A 110 -5.05 25.44 8.41
N ASP A 111 -4.08 26.30 8.24
CA ASP A 111 -4.21 27.71 7.90
C ASP A 111 -4.63 27.93 6.44
N GLU A 112 -5.63 28.81 6.21
CA GLU A 112 -6.13 29.12 4.86
C GLU A 112 -5.13 29.87 4.01
N ASP A 113 -4.41 30.84 4.59
CA ASP A 113 -3.45 31.65 3.82
C ASP A 113 -2.27 30.80 3.36
N LYS A 114 -1.78 29.94 4.25
CA LYS A 114 -0.75 28.95 3.91
C LYS A 114 -1.25 27.98 2.82
N PHE A 115 -2.46 27.44 2.99
CA PHE A 115 -3.06 26.56 1.99
C PHE A 115 -3.12 27.22 0.60
N GLN A 116 -3.61 28.48 0.52
CA GLN A 116 -3.70 29.21 -0.73
C GLN A 116 -2.32 29.51 -1.33
N ALA A 117 -1.34 29.83 -0.50
CA ALA A 117 0.03 30.08 -0.96
C ALA A 117 0.71 28.84 -1.52
N GLU A 118 0.49 27.67 -0.90
CA GLU A 118 1.05 26.39 -1.35
C GLU A 118 0.28 25.87 -2.57
N LEU A 119 -1.04 26.00 -2.61
CA LEU A 119 -1.87 25.63 -3.76
C LEU A 119 -1.44 26.37 -5.04
N LYS A 120 -1.04 27.64 -4.94
CA LYS A 120 -0.49 28.41 -6.08
C LYS A 120 0.81 27.82 -6.63
N LYS A 121 1.59 27.13 -5.81
CA LYS A 121 2.88 26.50 -6.18
C LYS A 121 2.69 25.07 -6.69
N LEU A 122 1.56 24.45 -6.38
CA LEU A 122 1.28 23.04 -6.71
C LEU A 122 1.44 22.73 -8.20
N PRO A 123 0.97 23.56 -9.17
CA PRO A 123 1.15 23.29 -10.59
C PRO A 123 2.61 23.08 -11.01
N LYS A 124 3.56 23.86 -10.47
CA LYS A 124 5.00 23.69 -10.75
C LYS A 124 5.51 22.32 -10.30
N ALA A 125 5.12 21.89 -9.11
CA ALA A 125 5.50 20.58 -8.60
C ALA A 125 4.86 19.44 -9.42
N CYS A 126 3.58 19.57 -9.78
CA CYS A 126 2.87 18.60 -10.62
C CYS A 126 3.50 18.45 -12.01
N GLU A 127 3.84 19.56 -12.66
CA GLU A 127 4.51 19.56 -13.96
C GLU A 127 5.86 18.83 -13.88
N ALA A 128 6.65 19.10 -12.86
CA ALA A 128 7.95 18.43 -12.66
C ALA A 128 7.79 16.94 -12.39
N MET A 129 6.86 16.54 -11.53
CA MET A 129 6.54 15.14 -11.26
C MET A 129 6.08 14.42 -12.54
N ALA A 130 5.15 15.00 -13.30
CA ALA A 130 4.64 14.43 -14.54
C ALA A 130 5.76 14.30 -15.60
N ARG A 131 6.62 15.31 -15.75
CA ARG A 131 7.78 15.29 -16.65
C ARG A 131 8.75 14.16 -16.31
N CYS A 132 8.90 13.82 -15.03
CA CYS A 132 9.71 12.70 -14.58
C CYS A 132 8.95 11.35 -14.55
N GLY A 133 7.70 11.30 -15.04
CA GLY A 133 6.92 10.05 -15.13
C GLY A 133 6.23 9.61 -13.83
N VAL A 134 6.20 10.45 -12.79
CA VAL A 134 5.48 10.17 -11.54
C VAL A 134 3.96 10.12 -11.81
N LYS A 135 3.25 9.20 -11.13
CA LYS A 135 1.80 9.04 -11.27
C LYS A 135 1.04 9.07 -9.95
N ARG A 136 1.72 8.86 -8.83
CA ARG A 136 1.11 8.65 -7.51
C ARG A 136 1.53 9.73 -6.52
N VAL A 137 0.54 10.30 -5.82
CA VAL A 137 0.75 11.27 -4.74
C VAL A 137 -0.08 10.81 -3.55
N GLY A 138 0.44 10.91 -2.34
CA GLY A 138 -0.25 10.52 -1.11
C GLY A 138 -0.26 11.64 -0.08
N THR A 139 -1.25 11.62 0.80
CA THR A 139 -1.33 12.49 1.98
C THR A 139 -2.16 11.81 3.07
N TRP A 140 -2.06 12.28 4.30
CA TRP A 140 -2.79 11.75 5.44
C TRP A 140 -3.85 12.73 5.97
N ILE A 141 -4.85 12.23 6.70
CA ILE A 141 -5.93 13.00 7.31
C ILE A 141 -5.71 13.07 8.81
N MET A 142 -5.68 14.27 9.41
CA MET A 142 -5.65 14.41 10.86
C MET A 142 -7.00 13.97 11.45
N PRO A 143 -7.06 12.94 12.31
CA PRO A 143 -8.33 12.30 12.70
C PRO A 143 -9.07 13.03 13.83
N ALA A 144 -8.65 14.24 14.19
CA ALA A 144 -9.29 15.03 15.22
C ALA A 144 -9.03 16.53 15.03
N HIS A 145 -9.88 17.38 15.64
CA HIS A 145 -9.74 18.83 15.60
C HIS A 145 -10.27 19.48 16.90
N ASN A 146 -9.63 20.58 17.35
CA ASN A 146 -10.05 21.26 18.58
C ASN A 146 -11.18 22.28 18.40
N GLN A 147 -11.40 22.77 17.16
CA GLN A 147 -12.32 23.88 16.89
C GLN A 147 -13.43 23.50 15.90
N LEU A 148 -13.10 22.72 14.87
CA LEU A 148 -14.06 22.36 13.85
C LEU A 148 -14.79 21.07 14.25
N THR A 149 -16.13 21.13 14.25
CA THR A 149 -16.97 19.93 14.35
C THR A 149 -16.68 18.99 13.18
N TYR A 150 -17.04 17.71 13.30
CA TYR A 150 -16.90 16.72 12.23
C TYR A 150 -17.38 17.27 10.87
N ARG A 151 -18.58 17.80 10.82
CA ARG A 151 -19.18 18.35 9.59
C ARG A 151 -18.40 19.52 9.01
N GLN A 152 -18.02 20.50 9.84
CA GLN A 152 -17.24 21.65 9.39
C GLN A 152 -15.87 21.24 8.82
N ASN A 153 -15.21 20.30 9.52
CA ASN A 153 -13.91 19.77 9.10
C ASN A 153 -14.03 18.95 7.80
N PHE A 154 -15.12 18.19 7.66
CA PHE A 154 -15.41 17.40 6.47
C PHE A 154 -15.62 18.31 5.24
N GLU A 155 -16.45 19.34 5.36
CA GLU A 155 -16.69 20.32 4.30
C GLU A 155 -15.40 21.06 3.90
N LEU A 156 -14.56 21.43 4.88
CA LEU A 156 -13.27 22.06 4.65
C LEU A 156 -12.32 21.14 3.87
N HIS A 157 -12.16 19.89 4.33
CA HIS A 157 -11.28 18.90 3.71
C HIS A 157 -11.76 18.57 2.29
N ALA A 158 -13.03 18.30 2.10
CA ALA A 158 -13.60 18.01 0.78
C ALA A 158 -13.30 19.13 -0.21
N LYS A 159 -13.56 20.39 0.17
CA LYS A 159 -13.32 21.57 -0.68
C LYS A 159 -11.84 21.79 -1.00
N ARG A 160 -10.96 21.64 -0.01
CA ARG A 160 -9.52 21.88 -0.21
C ARG A 160 -8.86 20.75 -1.02
N LEU A 161 -9.19 19.51 -0.69
CA LEU A 161 -8.69 18.34 -1.42
C LEU A 161 -9.20 18.29 -2.85
N GLN A 162 -10.45 18.72 -3.13
CA GLN A 162 -10.95 18.89 -4.48
C GLN A 162 -10.05 19.83 -5.30
N LYS A 163 -9.68 20.99 -4.75
CA LYS A 163 -8.78 21.92 -5.44
C LYS A 163 -7.40 21.29 -5.74
N CYS A 164 -6.84 20.56 -4.78
CA CYS A 164 -5.58 19.85 -4.99
C CYS A 164 -5.72 18.78 -6.07
N ALA A 165 -6.75 17.92 -5.97
CA ALA A 165 -7.00 16.83 -6.90
C ALA A 165 -7.25 17.33 -8.33
N SER A 166 -8.00 18.43 -8.50
CA SER A 166 -8.21 19.07 -9.82
C SER A 166 -6.91 19.57 -10.45
N VAL A 167 -5.94 20.05 -9.65
CA VAL A 167 -4.61 20.43 -10.17
C VAL A 167 -3.82 19.19 -10.56
N LEU A 168 -3.79 18.18 -9.70
CA LEU A 168 -3.11 16.90 -9.95
C LEU A 168 -3.65 16.20 -11.21
N ALA A 169 -4.98 16.22 -11.42
CA ALA A 169 -5.64 15.60 -12.57
C ALA A 169 -5.15 16.16 -13.91
N LYS A 170 -4.86 17.47 -13.99
CA LYS A 170 -4.33 18.13 -15.21
C LYS A 170 -2.96 17.59 -15.63
N HIS A 171 -2.26 16.92 -14.72
CA HIS A 171 -0.95 16.33 -14.94
C HIS A 171 -1.00 14.79 -14.85
N GLU A 172 -2.18 14.19 -14.91
CA GLU A 172 -2.40 12.73 -14.82
C GLU A 172 -1.86 12.12 -13.52
N LEU A 173 -1.85 12.89 -12.42
CA LEU A 173 -1.46 12.45 -11.09
C LEU A 173 -2.68 12.05 -10.29
N GLY A 174 -2.59 10.92 -9.56
CA GLY A 174 -3.61 10.50 -8.62
C GLY A 174 -3.26 10.86 -7.18
N LEU A 175 -4.28 11.06 -6.34
CA LEU A 175 -4.16 11.45 -4.94
C LEU A 175 -4.71 10.37 -4.02
N GLY A 176 -3.84 9.76 -3.22
CA GLY A 176 -4.23 8.84 -2.14
C GLY A 176 -4.44 9.58 -0.82
N LEU A 177 -5.50 9.25 -0.12
CA LEU A 177 -5.81 9.73 1.22
C LEU A 177 -5.61 8.60 2.23
N GLU A 178 -4.83 8.86 3.26
CA GLU A 178 -4.60 7.96 4.38
C GLU A 178 -5.46 8.42 5.57
N TYR A 179 -6.34 7.55 6.06
CA TYR A 179 -7.00 7.74 7.35
C TYR A 179 -6.09 7.30 8.47
N VAL A 180 -6.23 7.92 9.65
CA VAL A 180 -5.38 7.66 10.80
C VAL A 180 -6.20 7.04 11.93
N GLY A 181 -6.08 5.70 12.09
CA GLY A 181 -6.99 4.86 12.85
C GLY A 181 -6.86 4.83 14.38
N PRO A 182 -5.70 5.09 15.04
CA PRO A 182 -5.54 4.82 16.47
C PRO A 182 -6.43 5.72 17.34
N LYS A 183 -7.16 5.07 18.27
CA LYS A 183 -8.06 5.73 19.21
C LYS A 183 -7.38 6.79 20.05
N THR A 184 -6.14 6.54 20.46
CA THR A 184 -5.33 7.49 21.21
C THR A 184 -5.13 8.82 20.50
N LEU A 185 -5.26 8.86 19.17
CA LEU A 185 -5.12 10.09 18.38
C LEU A 185 -6.50 10.69 18.04
N TRP A 186 -7.45 9.90 17.48
CA TRP A 186 -8.74 10.47 17.09
C TRP A 186 -9.60 10.93 18.28
N SER A 187 -9.33 10.43 19.50
CA SER A 187 -9.98 10.90 20.73
C SER A 187 -9.17 11.95 21.51
N SER A 188 -8.04 12.41 21.00
CA SER A 188 -7.14 13.32 21.71
C SER A 188 -7.56 14.79 21.69
N MET A 189 -8.53 15.15 20.85
CA MET A 189 -9.02 16.52 20.67
C MET A 189 -10.53 16.58 20.88
N GLN A 190 -11.10 17.80 20.86
CA GLN A 190 -12.51 18.04 21.18
C GLN A 190 -13.47 17.32 20.20
N TYR A 191 -13.13 17.24 18.92
CA TYR A 191 -13.94 16.63 17.87
C TYR A 191 -13.13 15.58 17.14
N SER A 192 -13.63 14.34 17.12
CA SER A 192 -13.08 13.29 16.24
C SER A 192 -13.38 13.62 14.78
N PHE A 193 -12.55 13.09 13.91
CA PHE A 193 -12.71 13.26 12.47
C PHE A 193 -12.45 11.92 11.74
N VAL A 194 -12.42 11.92 10.41
CA VAL A 194 -12.20 10.75 9.56
C VAL A 194 -11.02 9.91 10.05
N HIS A 195 -11.27 8.66 10.42
CA HIS A 195 -10.28 7.72 10.99
C HIS A 195 -10.51 6.26 10.58
N THR A 196 -11.46 6.02 9.67
CA THR A 196 -11.77 4.69 9.12
C THR A 196 -11.84 4.72 7.60
N MET A 197 -11.71 3.55 6.97
CA MET A 197 -11.87 3.40 5.51
C MET A 197 -13.28 3.83 5.05
N ALA A 198 -14.32 3.49 5.83
CA ALA A 198 -15.70 3.85 5.50
C ALA A 198 -15.88 5.38 5.43
N GLU A 199 -15.43 6.10 6.44
CA GLU A 199 -15.48 7.57 6.47
C GLU A 199 -14.61 8.20 5.36
N THR A 200 -13.47 7.56 5.04
CA THR A 200 -12.61 8.01 3.94
C THR A 200 -13.28 7.84 2.58
N LYS A 201 -14.07 6.76 2.37
CA LYS A 201 -14.90 6.59 1.17
C LYS A 201 -15.91 7.72 1.02
N GLU A 202 -16.55 8.13 2.13
CA GLU A 202 -17.49 9.27 2.12
C GLU A 202 -16.78 10.58 1.75
N LEU A 203 -15.58 10.81 2.31
CA LEU A 203 -14.78 11.99 1.98
C LEU A 203 -14.34 11.99 0.51
N ILE A 204 -13.87 10.86 -0.03
CA ILE A 204 -13.51 10.70 -1.45
C ILE A 204 -14.72 11.01 -2.35
N ALA A 205 -15.90 10.49 -1.99
CA ALA A 205 -17.13 10.77 -2.73
C ALA A 205 -17.51 12.27 -2.69
N ALA A 206 -17.32 12.93 -1.54
CA ALA A 206 -17.59 14.36 -1.39
C ALA A 206 -16.58 15.25 -2.14
N ILE A 207 -15.32 14.82 -2.29
CA ILE A 207 -14.31 15.50 -3.12
C ILE A 207 -14.74 15.50 -4.57
N GLY A 208 -15.33 14.41 -5.08
CA GLY A 208 -15.97 14.37 -6.40
C GLY A 208 -15.01 14.33 -7.60
N GLU A 209 -13.72 14.04 -7.38
CA GLU A 209 -12.69 13.93 -8.42
C GLU A 209 -12.32 12.45 -8.65
N ASN A 210 -12.20 12.03 -9.92
CA ASN A 210 -11.97 10.63 -10.28
C ASN A 210 -10.55 10.13 -9.99
N ASN A 211 -9.61 11.03 -9.74
CA ASN A 211 -8.21 10.74 -9.44
C ASN A 211 -7.92 10.70 -7.93
N VAL A 212 -8.93 10.54 -7.08
CA VAL A 212 -8.77 10.43 -5.62
C VAL A 212 -9.08 9.00 -5.16
N GLY A 213 -8.26 8.49 -4.26
CA GLY A 213 -8.39 7.16 -3.67
C GLY A 213 -7.66 7.07 -2.35
N PHE A 214 -6.99 5.96 -2.09
CA PHE A 214 -6.44 5.62 -0.78
C PHE A 214 -4.92 5.58 -0.78
N VAL A 215 -4.32 5.98 0.34
CA VAL A 215 -3.12 5.37 0.89
C VAL A 215 -3.60 4.40 1.96
N LEU A 216 -3.28 3.12 1.82
CA LEU A 216 -3.57 2.12 2.84
C LEU A 216 -2.38 1.98 3.78
N ASP A 217 -2.62 1.87 5.07
CA ASP A 217 -1.59 1.57 6.05
C ASP A 217 -2.03 0.38 6.91
N SER A 218 -1.17 -0.62 7.04
CA SER A 218 -1.41 -1.80 7.88
C SER A 218 -1.64 -1.44 9.35
N TRP A 219 -0.98 -0.38 9.85
CA TRP A 219 -1.19 0.14 11.19
C TRP A 219 -2.58 0.74 11.37
N HIS A 220 -3.03 1.57 10.41
CA HIS A 220 -4.33 2.21 10.47
C HIS A 220 -5.46 1.21 10.25
N TRP A 221 -5.28 0.25 9.34
CA TRP A 221 -6.18 -0.89 9.18
C TRP A 221 -6.35 -1.67 10.50
N TYR A 222 -5.25 -2.00 11.18
CA TYR A 222 -5.26 -2.69 12.46
C TYR A 222 -5.93 -1.86 13.56
N THR A 223 -5.52 -0.60 13.74
CA THR A 223 -6.02 0.26 14.82
C THR A 223 -7.45 0.74 14.63
N ALA A 224 -7.94 0.82 13.40
CA ALA A 224 -9.37 1.04 13.08
C ALA A 224 -10.21 -0.25 13.24
N LYS A 225 -9.58 -1.40 13.58
CA LYS A 225 -10.24 -2.71 13.75
C LYS A 225 -10.95 -3.20 12.47
N GLU A 226 -10.37 -2.86 11.34
CA GLU A 226 -10.88 -3.25 10.03
C GLU A 226 -10.46 -4.67 9.65
N THR A 227 -11.14 -5.24 8.68
CA THR A 227 -11.00 -6.61 8.25
C THR A 227 -10.43 -6.72 6.82
N VAL A 228 -10.05 -7.91 6.40
CA VAL A 228 -9.68 -8.20 5.01
C VAL A 228 -10.84 -7.87 4.04
N ALA A 229 -12.11 -8.02 4.48
CA ALA A 229 -13.26 -7.69 3.65
C ALA A 229 -13.33 -6.18 3.36
N ASP A 230 -12.93 -5.33 4.31
CA ASP A 230 -12.85 -3.88 4.10
C ASP A 230 -11.80 -3.54 3.04
N LEU A 231 -10.60 -4.15 3.11
CA LEU A 231 -9.57 -4.00 2.07
C LEU A 231 -10.08 -4.43 0.69
N LEU A 232 -10.76 -5.56 0.61
CA LEU A 232 -11.30 -6.11 -0.65
C LEU A 232 -12.52 -5.35 -1.17
N SER A 233 -13.05 -4.38 -0.43
CA SER A 233 -14.21 -3.56 -0.83
C SER A 233 -13.87 -2.39 -1.76
N ILE A 234 -12.58 -2.20 -2.08
CA ILE A 234 -12.07 -1.21 -3.03
C ILE A 234 -11.33 -1.90 -4.18
N SER A 235 -11.06 -1.19 -5.24
CA SER A 235 -10.29 -1.70 -6.37
C SER A 235 -8.81 -1.29 -6.29
N ALA A 236 -7.91 -2.07 -6.89
CA ALA A 236 -6.49 -1.74 -6.98
C ALA A 236 -6.24 -0.32 -7.55
N LYS A 237 -7.06 0.11 -8.51
CA LYS A 237 -6.95 1.44 -9.15
C LYS A 237 -7.22 2.60 -8.19
N GLN A 238 -7.88 2.35 -7.06
CA GLN A 238 -8.13 3.35 -6.03
C GLN A 238 -7.01 3.41 -4.99
N ILE A 239 -5.97 2.56 -5.08
CA ILE A 239 -4.86 2.53 -4.12
C ILE A 239 -3.64 3.18 -4.76
N TYR A 240 -3.18 4.29 -4.21
CA TYR A 240 -2.04 5.04 -4.72
C TYR A 240 -0.73 4.73 -4.02
N ALA A 241 -0.77 4.35 -2.75
CA ALA A 241 0.38 3.86 -2.00
C ALA A 241 -0.06 2.94 -0.86
N VAL A 242 0.88 2.18 -0.32
CA VAL A 242 0.68 1.34 0.86
C VAL A 242 1.82 1.56 1.84
N ASP A 243 1.48 1.85 3.08
CA ASP A 243 2.40 1.90 4.21
C ASP A 243 2.31 0.61 5.02
N LEU A 244 3.46 -0.01 5.28
CA LEU A 244 3.56 -1.30 5.94
C LEU A 244 4.31 -1.15 7.26
N ASN A 245 3.69 -1.56 8.34
CA ASN A 245 4.18 -1.44 9.70
C ASN A 245 3.75 -2.66 10.53
N ASP A 246 4.32 -2.78 11.73
CA ASP A 246 3.84 -3.68 12.76
C ASP A 246 3.65 -2.91 14.08
N ALA A 247 3.02 -3.52 15.07
CA ALA A 247 2.69 -2.89 16.34
C ALA A 247 3.56 -3.44 17.48
N PRO A 248 3.88 -2.63 18.50
CA PRO A 248 4.54 -3.14 19.69
C PRO A 248 3.64 -4.15 20.43
N THR A 249 4.26 -5.14 21.03
CA THR A 249 3.58 -6.16 21.85
C THR A 249 3.14 -5.60 23.21
N GLY A 250 2.16 -6.24 23.84
CA GLY A 250 1.76 -5.96 25.22
C GLY A 250 0.83 -4.76 25.38
N LEU A 251 0.33 -4.20 24.29
CA LEU A 251 -0.69 -3.13 24.28
C LEU A 251 -1.96 -3.61 23.60
N GLU A 252 -3.11 -3.27 24.21
CA GLU A 252 -4.40 -3.43 23.54
C GLU A 252 -4.52 -2.49 22.34
N ILE A 253 -5.36 -2.82 21.36
CA ILE A 253 -5.54 -2.01 20.13
C ILE A 253 -5.85 -0.54 20.47
N ASP A 254 -6.73 -0.29 21.41
CA ASP A 254 -7.15 1.06 21.83
C ASP A 254 -6.07 1.83 22.62
N GLN A 255 -4.98 1.18 22.99
CA GLN A 255 -3.82 1.76 23.68
C GLN A 255 -2.64 2.04 22.74
N GLN A 256 -2.72 1.59 21.50
CA GLN A 256 -1.67 1.81 20.51
C GLN A 256 -1.47 3.30 20.23
N ILE A 257 -0.21 3.72 20.13
CA ILE A 257 0.18 5.12 19.94
C ILE A 257 0.79 5.30 18.57
N ASP A 258 0.24 6.19 17.76
CA ASP A 258 0.62 6.41 16.36
C ASP A 258 2.14 6.61 16.14
N GLN A 259 2.82 7.30 17.02
CA GLN A 259 4.25 7.61 16.93
C GLN A 259 5.18 6.54 17.52
N THR A 260 4.67 5.32 17.77
CA THR A 260 5.41 4.19 18.36
C THR A 260 5.08 2.87 17.66
N ARG A 261 5.28 2.85 16.36
CA ARG A 261 5.14 1.65 15.53
C ARG A 261 6.45 0.87 15.50
N THR A 262 6.45 -0.29 14.87
CA THR A 262 7.65 -1.09 14.62
C THR A 262 7.80 -1.38 13.13
N LEU A 263 9.00 -1.81 12.72
CA LEU A 263 9.27 -2.24 11.35
C LEU A 263 8.33 -3.40 10.94
N PRO A 264 8.00 -3.52 9.64
CA PRO A 264 7.13 -4.57 9.13
C PRO A 264 7.52 -5.97 9.57
N ALA A 265 6.53 -6.77 9.99
CA ALA A 265 6.70 -8.15 10.47
C ALA A 265 7.72 -8.31 11.62
N ALA A 266 7.94 -7.26 12.44
CA ALA A 266 8.86 -7.30 13.57
C ALA A 266 8.33 -8.12 14.73
N THR A 267 7.05 -7.98 15.05
CA THR A 267 6.39 -8.53 16.25
C THR A 267 5.32 -9.58 15.93
N GLY A 268 4.66 -9.47 14.79
CA GLY A 268 3.52 -10.30 14.40
C GLY A 268 2.21 -9.91 15.08
N VAL A 269 2.12 -8.72 15.68
CA VAL A 269 0.87 -8.19 16.28
C VAL A 269 -0.12 -7.84 15.18
N ILE A 270 0.35 -7.22 14.10
CA ILE A 270 -0.47 -6.97 12.91
C ILE A 270 -0.38 -8.20 11.99
N ASP A 271 -1.51 -8.69 11.51
CA ASP A 271 -1.55 -9.75 10.49
C ASP A 271 -1.14 -9.21 9.11
N VAL A 272 0.16 -8.90 9.00
CA VAL A 272 0.80 -8.40 7.78
C VAL A 272 0.59 -9.38 6.61
N LYS A 273 0.57 -10.70 6.89
CA LYS A 273 0.34 -11.72 5.85
C LYS A 273 -1.02 -11.57 5.21
N SER A 274 -2.09 -11.45 6.00
CA SER A 274 -3.45 -11.28 5.48
C SER A 274 -3.62 -9.94 4.75
N PHE A 275 -2.99 -8.87 5.27
CA PHE A 275 -2.98 -7.56 4.62
C PHE A 275 -2.33 -7.63 3.22
N LEU A 276 -1.12 -8.19 3.10
CA LEU A 276 -0.43 -8.34 1.82
C LEU A 276 -1.15 -9.28 0.84
N ASN A 277 -1.75 -10.38 1.32
CA ASN A 277 -2.56 -11.27 0.50
C ASN A 277 -3.80 -10.55 -0.06
N ALA A 278 -4.41 -9.63 0.69
CA ALA A 278 -5.49 -8.80 0.16
C ALA A 278 -5.01 -7.93 -1.02
N LEU A 279 -3.82 -7.31 -0.93
CA LEU A 279 -3.23 -6.54 -2.03
C LEU A 279 -2.96 -7.41 -3.26
N ILE A 280 -2.43 -8.63 -3.07
CA ILE A 280 -2.22 -9.59 -4.15
C ILE A 280 -3.55 -9.94 -4.82
N LYS A 281 -4.58 -10.25 -4.04
CA LYS A 281 -5.91 -10.60 -4.54
C LYS A 281 -6.58 -9.45 -5.31
N LEU A 282 -6.36 -8.21 -4.88
CA LEU A 282 -6.78 -7.01 -5.61
C LEU A 282 -6.01 -6.80 -6.92
N GLY A 283 -4.82 -7.39 -7.06
CA GLY A 283 -3.91 -7.13 -8.16
C GLY A 283 -3.23 -5.76 -8.07
N TYR A 284 -3.02 -5.25 -6.86
CA TYR A 284 -2.31 -3.99 -6.64
C TYR A 284 -0.88 -4.06 -7.16
N ASP A 285 -0.44 -3.02 -7.88
CA ASP A 285 0.85 -2.95 -8.57
C ASP A 285 1.72 -1.75 -8.16
N GLY A 286 1.29 -1.03 -7.13
CA GLY A 286 1.97 0.18 -6.67
C GLY A 286 3.01 -0.06 -5.58
N PRO A 287 3.52 1.03 -4.96
CA PRO A 287 4.55 0.96 -3.93
C PRO A 287 4.02 0.47 -2.58
N VAL A 288 4.81 -0.37 -1.90
CA VAL A 288 4.64 -0.76 -0.48
C VAL A 288 5.90 -0.37 0.25
N ARG A 289 5.78 0.52 1.25
CA ARG A 289 6.91 1.14 1.96
C ARG A 289 6.77 1.02 3.47
N ALA A 290 7.88 1.08 4.20
CA ALA A 290 7.87 1.11 5.66
C ALA A 290 7.67 2.52 6.20
N GLU A 291 6.81 2.65 7.24
CA GLU A 291 6.60 3.88 8.00
C GLU A 291 6.58 3.60 9.52
N PRO A 292 7.69 3.16 10.12
CA PRO A 292 7.69 2.63 11.48
C PRO A 292 7.57 3.68 12.58
N PHE A 293 7.77 4.97 12.31
CA PHE A 293 7.88 6.03 13.34
C PHE A 293 8.77 5.61 14.52
N ASP A 294 9.83 4.86 14.23
CA ASP A 294 10.76 4.33 15.22
C ASP A 294 11.91 5.32 15.46
N LYS A 295 11.90 5.94 16.64
CA LYS A 295 12.93 6.91 17.03
C LYS A 295 14.33 6.29 17.06
N SER A 296 14.45 5.00 17.40
CA SER A 296 15.74 4.30 17.44
C SER A 296 16.30 4.05 16.04
N LEU A 297 15.43 3.72 15.08
CA LEU A 297 15.79 3.62 13.68
C LEU A 297 16.19 4.98 13.10
N ASN A 298 15.40 6.01 13.38
CA ASN A 298 15.63 7.37 12.87
C ASN A 298 16.90 8.03 13.45
N ALA A 299 17.43 7.52 14.55
CA ALA A 299 18.69 7.98 15.16
C ALA A 299 19.94 7.30 14.58
N LEU A 300 19.75 6.31 13.70
CA LEU A 300 20.88 5.64 13.04
C LEU A 300 21.41 6.48 11.87
N ASP A 301 22.66 6.22 11.49
CA ASP A 301 23.17 6.67 10.20
C ASP A 301 22.39 6.03 9.04
N ASN A 302 22.45 6.64 7.85
CA ASN A 302 21.71 6.21 6.68
C ASN A 302 21.88 4.71 6.37
N GLU A 303 23.13 4.21 6.36
CA GLU A 303 23.43 2.82 5.97
C GLU A 303 22.76 1.77 6.89
N PRO A 304 22.90 1.80 8.21
CA PRO A 304 22.23 0.84 9.09
C PRO A 304 20.71 1.02 9.09
N ALA A 305 20.16 2.23 8.92
CA ALA A 305 18.72 2.45 8.81
C ALA A 305 18.15 1.79 7.56
N LEU A 306 18.80 1.99 6.41
CA LEU A 306 18.43 1.38 5.13
C LEU A 306 18.52 -0.14 5.17
N ALA A 307 19.63 -0.69 5.71
CA ALA A 307 19.82 -2.15 5.79
C ALA A 307 18.73 -2.82 6.66
N LYS A 308 18.43 -2.26 7.84
CA LYS A 308 17.38 -2.77 8.72
C LYS A 308 15.99 -2.70 8.08
N THR A 309 15.69 -1.58 7.42
CA THR A 309 14.40 -1.38 6.76
C THR A 309 14.23 -2.36 5.59
N SER A 310 15.24 -2.48 4.72
CA SER A 310 15.22 -3.44 3.62
C SER A 310 15.02 -4.87 4.12
N GLN A 311 15.78 -5.29 5.15
CA GLN A 311 15.64 -6.62 5.73
C GLN A 311 14.22 -6.88 6.26
N ALA A 312 13.61 -5.91 6.95
CA ALA A 312 12.25 -6.04 7.47
C ALA A 312 11.21 -6.10 6.35
N MET A 313 11.35 -5.27 5.32
CA MET A 313 10.46 -5.30 4.15
C MET A 313 10.52 -6.65 3.44
N TRP A 314 11.71 -7.17 3.15
CA TRP A 314 11.85 -8.48 2.51
C TRP A 314 11.38 -9.63 3.41
N LYS A 315 11.57 -9.54 4.73
CA LYS A 315 10.95 -10.49 5.68
C LYS A 315 9.42 -10.49 5.54
N ALA A 316 8.79 -9.32 5.42
CA ALA A 316 7.34 -9.22 5.21
C ALA A 316 6.91 -9.80 3.86
N MET A 317 7.65 -9.52 2.77
CA MET A 317 7.35 -10.08 1.44
C MET A 317 7.41 -11.61 1.44
N ASN A 318 8.36 -12.22 2.16
CA ASN A 318 8.48 -13.67 2.27
C ASN A 318 7.28 -14.36 2.97
N LEU A 319 6.41 -13.61 3.63
CA LEU A 319 5.16 -14.16 4.20
C LEU A 319 4.14 -14.56 3.13
N VAL A 320 4.26 -14.00 1.93
CA VAL A 320 3.30 -14.16 0.82
C VAL A 320 3.91 -14.71 -0.47
N GLY A 321 5.11 -15.30 -0.40
CA GLY A 321 5.77 -15.89 -1.56
C GLY A 321 6.32 -14.85 -2.52
N GLY A 322 7.12 -13.95 -2.00
CA GLY A 322 7.82 -12.91 -2.75
C GLY A 322 9.03 -13.40 -3.52
#